data_ecb07ae75ed518f39dfb5784de333a78
#
_entry.id   ecb07ae75ed518f39dfb5784de333a78
#
_cell.length_a   1.000
_cell.length_b   1.000
_cell.length_c   1.000
_cell.angle_alpha   90.00
_cell.angle_beta   90.00
_cell.angle_gamma   90.00
#
_symmetry.space_group_name_H-M   'P 1'
#
loop_
_entity.id
_entity.type
_entity.pdbx_description
1 polymer ?
#
loop_
_entity_poly.entity_id
_entity_poly.type
_entity_poly.pdbx_seq_one_letter_code
_entity_poly.pdbx_strand_id
1 'polypeptide(L)'
;SNDFSIIQVYTNLLKAAKIDYEVAISCNRYFLKFDPELFDPNQLREFVIYLLKSEKYISPNRIEYRVSEAPDDLLGNYGVFIDKNLDYYFSEITQSDKNFSEIKKKIEISIPKNLKKLKIKENRSFSGYWAIMNRNYVSLSEKGGTYFLIDYFTINGLDNKKVTNYNIKNF
;
A
#
# COMPACT_ATOMS: atom_id res chain seq x y z
N SER A 1 13.75 12.04 14.03
CA SER A 1 12.93 11.03 13.34
C SER A 1 13.33 11.01 11.88
N ASN A 2 13.51 9.84 11.28
CA ASN A 2 13.96 9.69 9.90
C ASN A 2 12.96 10.23 8.86
N ASP A 3 11.71 10.41 9.25
CA ASP A 3 10.62 10.76 8.33
C ASP A 3 10.77 12.14 7.72
N PHE A 4 11.19 13.15 8.48
CA PHE A 4 11.47 14.48 7.96
C PHE A 4 12.58 14.49 6.91
N SER A 5 13.60 13.69 7.09
CA SER A 5 14.72 13.57 6.14
C SER A 5 14.25 12.99 4.81
N ILE A 6 13.35 12.00 4.84
CA ILE A 6 12.78 11.40 3.63
C ILE A 6 11.93 12.42 2.87
N ILE A 7 11.04 13.16 3.55
CA ILE A 7 10.26 14.23 2.92
C ILE A 7 11.19 15.24 2.22
N GLN A 8 12.23 15.68 2.92
CA GLN A 8 13.17 16.66 2.39
C GLN A 8 13.87 16.17 1.12
N VAL A 9 14.27 14.89 1.06
CA VAL A 9 14.86 14.30 -0.13
C VAL A 9 13.88 14.33 -1.29
N TYR A 10 12.66 13.85 -1.11
CA TYR A 10 11.64 13.82 -2.18
C TYR A 10 11.24 15.21 -2.63
N THR A 11 11.03 16.15 -1.72
CA THR A 11 10.67 17.54 -2.07
C THR A 11 11.80 18.24 -2.82
N ASN A 12 13.06 17.98 -2.48
CA ASN A 12 14.21 18.51 -3.22
C ASN A 12 14.29 17.91 -4.64
N LEU A 13 14.04 16.62 -4.80
CA LEU A 13 13.99 15.96 -6.11
C LEU A 13 12.85 16.54 -6.98
N LEU A 14 11.67 16.73 -6.42
CA LEU A 14 10.52 17.32 -7.13
C LEU A 14 10.80 18.76 -7.54
N LYS A 15 11.41 19.55 -6.66
CA LYS A 15 11.87 20.93 -6.99
C LYS A 15 12.87 20.93 -8.13
N ALA A 16 13.87 20.05 -8.09
CA ALA A 16 14.87 19.93 -9.15
C ALA A 16 14.24 19.49 -10.49
N ALA A 17 13.24 18.63 -10.44
CA ALA A 17 12.46 18.18 -11.60
C ALA A 17 11.41 19.19 -12.08
N LYS A 18 11.24 20.32 -11.39
CA LYS A 18 10.20 21.34 -11.65
C LYS A 18 8.79 20.77 -11.64
N ILE A 19 8.52 19.85 -10.74
CA ILE A 19 7.21 19.25 -10.52
C ILE A 19 6.55 20.00 -9.36
N ASP A 20 5.34 20.54 -9.59
CA ASP A 20 4.56 21.20 -8.55
C ASP A 20 3.91 20.17 -7.64
N TYR A 21 4.06 20.40 -6.34
CA TYR A 21 3.57 19.51 -5.30
C TYR A 21 3.15 20.29 -4.04
N GLU A 22 2.41 19.61 -3.19
CA GLU A 22 2.09 19.99 -1.83
C GLU A 22 2.43 18.85 -0.88
N VAL A 23 2.70 19.16 0.38
CA VAL A 23 2.83 18.16 1.43
C VAL A 23 1.51 18.15 2.19
N ALA A 24 0.83 17.01 2.18
CA ALA A 24 -0.37 16.81 2.97
C ALA A 24 -0.02 16.05 4.26
N ILE A 25 -0.42 16.61 5.39
CA ILE A 25 -0.20 16.02 6.71
C ILE A 25 -1.56 15.70 7.32
N SER A 26 -1.72 14.48 7.85
CA SER A 26 -2.97 14.00 8.41
C SER A 26 -2.72 13.04 9.58
N CYS A 27 -3.76 12.36 9.98
CA CYS A 27 -3.70 11.26 10.95
C CYS A 27 -4.34 9.99 10.35
N ASN A 28 -4.02 8.85 10.93
CA ASN A 28 -4.58 7.58 10.51
C ASN A 28 -6.07 7.52 10.90
N ARG A 29 -6.96 7.43 9.90
CA ARG A 29 -8.43 7.43 10.07
C ARG A 29 -8.97 6.24 10.87
N TYR A 30 -8.20 5.17 10.98
CA TYR A 30 -8.63 4.01 11.78
C TYR A 30 -8.55 4.27 13.28
N PHE A 31 -7.77 5.28 13.69
CA PHE A 31 -7.64 5.70 15.08
C PHE A 31 -8.35 7.02 15.35
N LEU A 32 -8.30 7.95 14.38
CA LEU A 32 -8.85 9.29 14.54
C LEU A 32 -9.28 9.87 13.20
N LYS A 33 -10.51 10.38 13.15
CA LYS A 33 -10.95 11.22 12.04
C LYS A 33 -10.51 12.66 12.32
N PHE A 34 -9.66 13.19 11.45
CA PHE A 34 -9.20 14.58 11.58
C PHE A 34 -10.37 15.55 11.29
N ASP A 35 -10.59 16.47 12.21
CA ASP A 35 -11.59 17.52 12.10
C ASP A 35 -10.90 18.89 12.00
N PRO A 36 -11.02 19.60 10.86
CA PRO A 36 -10.43 20.92 10.70
C PRO A 36 -10.90 21.98 11.71
N GLU A 37 -12.12 21.83 12.26
CA GLU A 37 -12.66 22.76 13.26
C GLU A 37 -12.07 22.53 14.64
N LEU A 38 -11.58 21.31 14.91
CA LEU A 38 -10.94 20.92 16.17
C LEU A 38 -9.45 20.67 15.98
N PHE A 39 -8.80 21.53 15.22
CA PHE A 39 -7.40 21.37 14.83
C PHE A 39 -6.44 21.27 16.01
N ASP A 40 -5.83 20.09 16.16
CA ASP A 40 -4.73 19.82 17.08
C ASP A 40 -3.50 19.31 16.30
N PRO A 41 -2.43 20.11 16.19
CA PRO A 41 -1.22 19.70 15.47
C PRO A 41 -0.57 18.40 15.98
N ASN A 42 -0.80 18.02 17.23
CA ASN A 42 -0.24 16.79 17.81
C ASN A 42 -0.84 15.53 17.19
N GLN A 43 -1.97 15.63 16.54
CA GLN A 43 -2.63 14.52 15.86
C GLN A 43 -2.06 14.28 14.45
N LEU A 44 -1.37 15.25 13.86
CA LEU A 44 -0.81 15.20 12.52
C LEU A 44 0.54 14.50 12.54
N ARG A 45 0.55 13.20 12.25
CA ARG A 45 1.76 12.37 12.29
C ARG A 45 2.07 11.64 10.99
N GLU A 46 1.08 11.57 10.09
CA GLU A 46 1.20 10.90 8.81
C GLU A 46 1.30 11.94 7.69
N PHE A 47 2.12 11.67 6.70
CA PHE A 47 2.28 12.60 5.58
C PHE A 47 2.32 11.89 4.24
N VAL A 48 1.89 12.60 3.21
CA VAL A 48 2.01 12.24 1.81
C VAL A 48 2.38 13.46 1.00
N ILE A 49 2.97 13.26 -0.16
CA ILE A 49 3.22 14.32 -1.13
C ILE A 49 2.15 14.24 -2.21
N TYR A 50 1.42 15.32 -2.43
CA TYR A 50 0.40 15.44 -3.45
C TYR A 50 0.96 16.13 -4.69
N LEU A 51 0.83 15.50 -5.85
CA LEU A 51 1.30 16.01 -7.14
C LEU A 51 0.17 16.74 -7.83
N LEU A 52 0.22 18.06 -7.85
CA LEU A 52 -0.88 18.95 -8.30
C LEU A 52 -1.38 18.64 -9.72
N LYS A 53 -0.47 18.47 -10.68
CA LYS A 53 -0.84 18.27 -12.10
C LYS A 53 -1.48 16.91 -12.37
N SER A 54 -1.08 15.89 -11.65
CA SER A 54 -1.54 14.51 -11.87
C SER A 54 -2.62 14.06 -10.90
N GLU A 55 -2.87 14.84 -9.84
CA GLU A 55 -3.78 14.52 -8.73
C GLU A 55 -3.44 13.18 -8.06
N LYS A 56 -2.13 12.89 -7.96
CA LYS A 56 -1.59 11.62 -7.45
C LYS A 56 -0.77 11.85 -6.20
N TYR A 57 -0.58 10.76 -5.44
CA TYR A 57 0.16 10.80 -4.19
C TYR A 57 1.49 10.05 -4.30
N ILE A 58 2.44 10.46 -3.47
CA ILE A 58 3.68 9.74 -3.17
C ILE A 58 3.71 9.57 -1.65
N SER A 59 3.96 8.35 -1.19
CA SER A 59 4.11 8.01 0.23
C SER A 59 5.55 7.60 0.51
N PRO A 60 6.47 8.55 0.76
CA PRO A 60 7.91 8.29 0.76
C PRO A 60 8.39 7.30 1.83
N ASN A 61 7.69 7.23 2.95
CA ASN A 61 8.02 6.35 4.09
C ASN A 61 7.30 4.99 4.06
N ARG A 62 6.52 4.72 2.98
CA ARG A 62 5.70 3.52 2.86
C ARG A 62 6.02 2.80 1.56
N ILE A 63 6.96 1.87 1.61
CA ILE A 63 7.51 1.15 0.45
C ILE A 63 6.48 0.31 -0.32
N GLU A 64 5.38 -0.06 0.32
CA GLU A 64 4.28 -0.81 -0.26
C GLU A 64 3.44 -0.01 -1.24
N TYR A 65 3.42 1.33 -1.11
CA TYR A 65 2.69 2.23 -2.00
C TYR A 65 3.55 2.66 -3.17
N ARG A 66 2.99 2.60 -4.35
CA ARG A 66 3.60 3.15 -5.57
C ARG A 66 3.23 4.61 -5.75
N VAL A 67 3.98 5.32 -6.57
CA VAL A 67 3.57 6.66 -7.03
C VAL A 67 2.20 6.55 -7.69
N SER A 68 1.26 7.33 -7.24
CA SER A 68 -0.17 7.41 -7.57
C SER A 68 -1.13 6.87 -6.51
N GLU A 69 -0.66 6.09 -5.57
CA GLU A 69 -1.50 5.46 -4.56
C GLU A 69 -1.47 6.29 -3.26
N ALA A 70 -2.63 6.78 -2.81
CA ALA A 70 -2.77 7.35 -1.46
C ALA A 70 -2.90 6.20 -0.45
N PRO A 71 -2.28 6.31 0.74
CA PRO A 71 -2.47 5.34 1.80
C PRO A 71 -3.95 5.20 2.19
N ASP A 72 -4.41 3.95 2.29
CA ASP A 72 -5.82 3.64 2.60
C ASP A 72 -6.26 4.16 3.97
N ASP A 73 -5.32 4.24 4.91
CA ASP A 73 -5.55 4.79 6.25
C ASP A 73 -5.60 6.33 6.30
N LEU A 74 -5.29 7.00 5.19
CA LEU A 74 -5.42 8.45 5.04
C LEU A 74 -6.61 8.85 4.15
N LEU A 75 -7.05 7.96 3.26
CA LEU A 75 -8.15 8.24 2.33
C LEU A 75 -9.46 8.56 3.05
N GLY A 76 -10.14 9.60 2.60
CA GLY A 76 -11.41 10.05 3.18
C GLY A 76 -11.24 10.74 4.54
N ASN A 77 -9.99 11.00 4.95
CA ASN A 77 -9.70 11.84 6.09
C ASN A 77 -9.27 13.24 5.62
N TYR A 78 -9.53 14.27 6.40
CA TYR A 78 -8.98 15.59 6.13
C TYR A 78 -7.49 15.63 6.44
N GLY A 79 -6.79 16.53 5.77
CA GLY A 79 -5.39 16.83 6.00
C GLY A 79 -5.10 18.32 5.85
N VAL A 80 -3.95 18.74 6.33
CA VAL A 80 -3.38 20.06 6.08
C VAL A 80 -2.48 19.96 4.87
N PHE A 81 -2.86 20.60 3.77
CA PHE A 81 -2.07 20.70 2.54
C PHE A 81 -1.23 21.94 2.61
N ILE A 82 0.07 21.81 2.43
CA ILE A 82 1.05 22.87 2.56
C ILE A 82 1.80 23.01 1.23
N ASP A 83 1.77 24.19 0.65
CA ASP A 83 2.45 24.51 -0.60
C ASP A 83 3.93 24.89 -0.40
N LYS A 84 4.62 25.22 -1.49
CA LYS A 84 6.02 25.66 -1.49
C LYS A 84 6.29 27.00 -0.80
N ASN A 85 5.26 27.84 -0.60
CA ASN A 85 5.33 29.13 0.07
C ASN A 85 5.01 29.02 1.55
N LEU A 86 4.67 27.82 2.03
CA LEU A 86 4.17 27.52 3.36
C LEU A 86 2.74 28.01 3.62
N ASP A 87 2.00 28.37 2.56
CA ASP A 87 0.57 28.58 2.65
C ASP A 87 -0.12 27.23 2.84
N TYR A 88 -1.18 27.21 3.64
CA TYR A 88 -1.88 25.96 3.95
C TYR A 88 -3.38 26.08 3.84
N TYR A 89 -4.02 24.94 3.56
CA TYR A 89 -5.47 24.79 3.57
C TYR A 89 -5.85 23.38 4.03
N PHE A 90 -7.11 23.22 4.42
CA PHE A 90 -7.65 21.92 4.79
C PHE A 90 -8.41 21.31 3.60
N SER A 91 -8.12 20.07 3.29
CA SER A 91 -8.86 19.31 2.28
C SER A 91 -8.91 17.84 2.62
N GLU A 92 -9.87 17.15 2.05
CA GLU A 92 -9.95 15.70 2.14
C GLU A 92 -8.90 15.04 1.25
N ILE A 93 -8.23 14.02 1.78
CA ILE A 93 -7.32 13.19 0.99
C ILE A 93 -8.17 12.22 0.18
N THR A 94 -8.32 12.51 -1.12
CA THR A 94 -9.12 11.73 -2.05
C THR A 94 -8.26 11.14 -3.15
N GLN A 95 -8.71 10.05 -3.74
CA GLN A 95 -8.06 9.47 -4.91
C GLN A 95 -9.04 9.44 -6.08
N SER A 96 -8.63 10.06 -7.21
CA SER A 96 -9.47 10.17 -8.41
C SER A 96 -9.71 8.83 -9.10
N ASP A 97 -8.74 7.93 -9.07
CA ASP A 97 -8.84 6.63 -9.69
C ASP A 97 -9.62 5.66 -8.80
N LYS A 98 -10.72 5.12 -9.29
CA LYS A 98 -11.44 4.02 -8.65
C LYS A 98 -10.60 2.75 -8.77
N ASN A 99 -9.62 2.61 -7.90
CA ASN A 99 -8.86 1.38 -7.79
C ASN A 99 -9.75 0.28 -7.22
N PHE A 100 -10.26 -0.56 -8.10
CA PHE A 100 -10.96 -1.76 -7.67
C PHE A 100 -9.97 -2.69 -6.99
N SER A 101 -10.17 -2.87 -5.68
CA SER A 101 -9.45 -3.89 -4.92
C SER A 101 -10.08 -5.24 -5.22
N GLU A 102 -9.37 -6.08 -5.96
CA GLU A 102 -9.89 -7.36 -6.40
C GLU A 102 -8.90 -8.49 -6.09
N ILE A 103 -9.44 -9.64 -5.70
CA ILE A 103 -8.71 -10.90 -5.60
C ILE A 103 -9.34 -11.88 -6.59
N LYS A 104 -8.57 -12.28 -7.61
CA LYS A 104 -8.95 -13.38 -8.49
C LYS A 104 -8.23 -14.64 -8.08
N LYS A 105 -8.98 -15.71 -7.88
CA LYS A 105 -8.46 -17.01 -7.46
C LYS A 105 -8.94 -18.09 -8.43
N LYS A 106 -7.99 -18.79 -9.07
CA LYS A 106 -8.27 -19.97 -9.91
C LYS A 106 -7.63 -21.18 -9.28
N ILE A 107 -8.44 -22.20 -9.01
CA ILE A 107 -7.99 -23.47 -8.42
C ILE A 107 -8.26 -24.58 -9.41
N GLU A 108 -7.23 -25.35 -9.74
CA GLU A 108 -7.31 -26.56 -10.54
C GLU A 108 -6.97 -27.76 -9.64
N ILE A 109 -7.89 -28.72 -9.52
CA ILE A 109 -7.71 -29.90 -8.70
C ILE A 109 -7.59 -31.11 -9.61
N SER A 110 -6.51 -31.85 -9.47
CA SER A 110 -6.28 -33.11 -10.19
C SER A 110 -6.32 -34.27 -9.20
N ILE A 111 -7.19 -35.23 -9.47
CA ILE A 111 -7.37 -36.42 -8.65
C ILE A 111 -6.73 -37.59 -9.40
N PRO A 112 -5.61 -38.16 -8.93
CA PRO A 112 -4.98 -39.31 -9.55
C PRO A 112 -5.82 -40.57 -9.34
N LYS A 113 -5.72 -41.54 -10.25
CA LYS A 113 -6.51 -42.77 -10.21
C LYS A 113 -6.38 -43.59 -8.90
N ASN A 114 -5.25 -43.46 -8.22
CA ASN A 114 -4.99 -44.14 -6.95
C ASN A 114 -5.58 -43.49 -5.72
N LEU A 115 -6.20 -42.30 -5.86
CA LEU A 115 -6.84 -41.49 -4.80
C LEU A 115 -5.96 -41.17 -3.57
N LYS A 116 -4.65 -41.46 -3.63
CA LYS A 116 -3.74 -41.32 -2.47
C LYS A 116 -3.27 -39.88 -2.23
N LYS A 117 -3.28 -39.06 -3.26
CA LYS A 117 -2.81 -37.67 -3.17
C LYS A 117 -3.64 -36.80 -4.12
N LEU A 118 -3.96 -35.59 -3.67
CA LEU A 118 -4.53 -34.55 -4.52
C LEU A 118 -3.39 -33.63 -5.00
N LYS A 119 -3.46 -33.24 -6.26
CA LYS A 119 -2.61 -32.17 -6.78
C LYS A 119 -3.48 -30.93 -6.98
N ILE A 120 -3.13 -29.88 -6.25
CA ILE A 120 -3.82 -28.60 -6.32
C ILE A 120 -2.87 -27.59 -6.97
N LYS A 121 -3.34 -26.93 -8.00
CA LYS A 121 -2.67 -25.78 -8.59
C LYS A 121 -3.54 -24.57 -8.36
N GLU A 122 -2.99 -23.56 -7.71
CA GLU A 122 -3.69 -22.34 -7.39
C GLU A 122 -2.98 -21.15 -8.02
N ASN A 123 -3.75 -20.30 -8.72
CA ASN A 123 -3.30 -19.01 -9.19
C ASN A 123 -4.12 -17.94 -8.48
N ARG A 124 -3.44 -16.95 -7.90
CA ARG A 124 -4.05 -15.76 -7.30
C ARG A 124 -3.51 -14.52 -8.00
N SER A 125 -4.38 -13.57 -8.29
CA SER A 125 -3.98 -12.21 -8.65
C SER A 125 -4.66 -11.22 -7.72
N PHE A 126 -3.93 -10.19 -7.38
CA PHE A 126 -4.37 -9.12 -6.48
C PHE A 126 -4.26 -7.79 -7.23
N SER A 127 -5.26 -6.91 -7.07
CA SER A 127 -5.23 -5.55 -7.56
C SER A 127 -5.67 -4.56 -6.49
N GLY A 128 -5.38 -3.25 -6.71
CA GLY A 128 -5.69 -2.19 -5.76
C GLY A 128 -5.05 -2.42 -4.39
N TYR A 129 -5.76 -2.11 -3.32
CA TYR A 129 -5.24 -2.24 -1.94
C TYR A 129 -4.87 -3.67 -1.55
N TRP A 130 -5.52 -4.68 -2.14
CA TRP A 130 -5.09 -6.07 -1.93
C TRP A 130 -3.68 -6.33 -2.46
N ALA A 131 -3.31 -5.71 -3.58
CA ALA A 131 -1.93 -5.80 -4.07
C ALA A 131 -0.95 -5.10 -3.14
N ILE A 132 -1.30 -3.92 -2.61
CA ILE A 132 -0.47 -3.16 -1.67
C ILE A 132 -0.17 -4.00 -0.43
N MET A 133 -1.19 -4.55 0.22
CA MET A 133 -1.02 -5.42 1.39
C MET A 133 -0.10 -6.62 1.09
N ASN A 134 -0.24 -7.22 -0.09
CA ASN A 134 0.56 -8.39 -0.46
C ASN A 134 2.01 -8.03 -0.83
N ARG A 135 2.29 -6.82 -1.34
CA ARG A 135 3.68 -6.36 -1.62
C ARG A 135 4.54 -6.38 -0.35
N ASN A 136 4.01 -5.93 0.78
CA ASN A 136 4.73 -6.00 2.05
C ASN A 136 5.16 -7.42 2.39
N TYR A 137 4.26 -8.39 2.24
CA TYR A 137 4.57 -9.80 2.53
C TYR A 137 5.64 -10.37 1.59
N VAL A 138 5.60 -10.01 0.32
CA VAL A 138 6.61 -10.45 -0.65
C VAL A 138 7.97 -9.81 -0.36
N SER A 139 8.02 -8.52 -0.07
CA SER A 139 9.24 -7.80 0.30
C SER A 139 9.88 -8.37 1.58
N LEU A 140 9.07 -8.74 2.57
CA LEU A 140 9.56 -9.39 3.78
C LEU A 140 10.09 -10.79 3.52
N SER A 141 9.53 -11.52 2.53
CA SER A 141 9.98 -12.86 2.19
C SER A 141 11.34 -12.88 1.51
N GLU A 142 11.71 -11.85 0.76
CA GLU A 142 13.05 -11.72 0.19
C GLU A 142 14.11 -11.59 1.30
N LYS A 143 13.74 -10.98 2.43
CA LYS A 143 14.60 -10.80 3.61
C LYS A 143 14.56 -11.97 4.58
N GLY A 144 13.43 -12.66 4.70
CA GLY A 144 13.16 -13.68 5.72
C GLY A 144 13.05 -15.13 5.20
N GLY A 145 13.17 -15.32 3.89
CA GLY A 145 13.11 -16.63 3.25
C GLY A 145 11.69 -17.10 2.88
N THR A 146 11.67 -18.12 2.05
CA THR A 146 10.50 -18.72 1.37
C THR A 146 9.39 -19.21 2.29
N TYR A 147 9.74 -19.57 3.53
CA TYR A 147 8.79 -20.15 4.49
C TYR A 147 7.61 -19.26 4.81
N PHE A 148 7.84 -17.96 4.92
CA PHE A 148 6.79 -17.00 5.24
C PHE A 148 5.72 -16.92 4.14
N LEU A 149 6.11 -16.95 2.86
CA LEU A 149 5.17 -16.98 1.74
C LEU A 149 4.41 -18.31 1.66
N ILE A 150 5.09 -19.41 1.91
CA ILE A 150 4.48 -20.72 1.92
C ILE A 150 3.37 -20.76 2.97
N ASP A 151 3.65 -20.26 4.15
CA ASP A 151 2.69 -20.22 5.27
C ASP A 151 1.51 -19.30 4.97
N TYR A 152 1.79 -18.10 4.49
CA TYR A 152 0.77 -17.10 4.17
C TYR A 152 -0.17 -17.55 3.04
N PHE A 153 0.37 -18.15 1.98
CA PHE A 153 -0.43 -18.62 0.84
C PHE A 153 -0.95 -20.06 1.00
N THR A 154 -0.59 -20.71 2.08
CA THR A 154 -1.09 -22.07 2.34
C THR A 154 -2.58 -22.03 2.66
N ILE A 155 -3.36 -22.92 2.03
CA ILE A 155 -4.79 -23.06 2.30
C ILE A 155 -4.95 -23.62 3.73
N ASN A 156 -5.46 -22.83 4.66
CA ASN A 156 -5.74 -23.29 6.01
C ASN A 156 -6.77 -24.42 6.01
N GLY A 157 -6.59 -25.41 6.85
CA GLY A 157 -7.55 -26.49 7.06
C GLY A 157 -7.28 -27.79 6.30
N LEU A 158 -6.14 -27.92 5.62
CA LEU A 158 -5.73 -29.21 5.05
C LEU A 158 -4.48 -29.72 5.78
N ASP A 159 -4.56 -30.78 6.52
CA ASP A 159 -3.41 -31.44 7.12
C ASP A 159 -2.52 -32.10 6.04
N ASN A 160 -1.23 -32.20 6.28
CA ASN A 160 -0.26 -32.86 5.39
C ASN A 160 -0.05 -32.20 4.00
N LYS A 161 -0.11 -30.88 3.90
CA LYS A 161 0.23 -30.14 2.67
C LYS A 161 1.72 -30.04 2.48
N LYS A 162 2.13 -30.10 1.24
CA LYS A 162 3.49 -29.72 0.82
C LYS A 162 3.39 -28.80 -0.38
N VAL A 163 3.85 -27.56 -0.23
CA VAL A 163 4.06 -26.69 -1.38
C VAL A 163 5.31 -27.16 -2.11
N THR A 164 5.14 -27.58 -3.36
CA THR A 164 6.24 -28.13 -4.16
C THR A 164 6.86 -27.12 -5.10
N ASN A 165 6.11 -26.10 -5.49
CA ASN A 165 6.59 -25.03 -6.37
C ASN A 165 5.71 -23.78 -6.25
N TYR A 166 6.30 -22.60 -6.36
CA TYR A 166 5.59 -21.34 -6.48
C TYR A 166 6.37 -20.36 -7.39
N ASN A 167 5.64 -19.40 -7.94
CA ASN A 167 6.22 -18.33 -8.76
C ASN A 167 5.42 -17.05 -8.53
N ILE A 168 6.11 -15.93 -8.32
CA ILE A 168 5.52 -14.60 -8.14
C ILE A 168 5.90 -13.76 -9.35
N LYS A 169 4.94 -13.05 -9.90
CA LYS A 169 5.12 -12.17 -11.07
C LYS A 169 4.60 -10.77 -10.76
N ASN A 170 5.21 -9.78 -11.40
CA ASN A 170 4.78 -8.36 -11.33
C ASN A 170 4.77 -7.82 -9.89
N PHE A 171 5.83 -8.11 -9.20
CA PHE A 171 6.07 -7.61 -7.85
C PHE A 171 6.52 -6.15 -7.85
#